data_f4bca13006f3c42badfa4709e2483c6b
#
_entry.id   f4bca13006f3c42badfa4709e2483c6b
#
_cell.length_a   1.000
_cell.length_b   1.000
_cell.length_c   1.000
_cell.angle_alpha   90.00
_cell.angle_beta   90.00
_cell.angle_gamma   90.00
#
_symmetry.space_group_name_H-M   'P 1'
#
loop_
_entity.id
_entity.type
_entity.pdbx_description
1 polymer ?
#
loop_
_entity_poly.entity_id
_entity_poly.type
_entity_poly.pdbx_seq_one_letter_code
_entity_poly.pdbx_strand_id
1 'polypeptide(L)'
;MQIDIIWLRDNFRQFNKQYFGDKLPEPRFFIGRSRSQLGSLSYKRGLILGRQLFSRGNSANAFTLSISNFYDQTEYQFRNVLLHEMIHLSIAASGVKDSSPHGVVFRGMMARL
;
A
#
# COMPACT_ATOMS: atom_id res chain seq x y z
N MET A 1 -1.57 -20.67 1.29
CA MET A 1 -2.76 -19.85 1.56
C MET A 1 -3.07 -19.01 0.34
N GLN A 2 -4.33 -18.84 0.02
CA GLN A 2 -4.78 -17.90 -1.02
C GLN A 2 -5.52 -16.77 -0.35
N ILE A 3 -5.31 -15.53 -0.82
CA ILE A 3 -6.03 -14.39 -0.29
C ILE A 3 -7.06 -13.92 -1.30
N ASP A 4 -8.04 -13.16 -0.83
CA ASP A 4 -9.04 -12.54 -1.70
C ASP A 4 -9.14 -11.04 -1.39
N ILE A 5 -9.98 -10.35 -2.13
CA ILE A 5 -10.15 -8.90 -1.98
C ILE A 5 -10.69 -8.55 -0.59
N ILE A 6 -11.57 -9.37 -0.05
CA ILE A 6 -12.14 -9.13 1.28
C ILE A 6 -11.05 -9.22 2.34
N TRP A 7 -10.21 -10.25 2.27
CA TRP A 7 -9.07 -10.39 3.18
C TRP A 7 -8.15 -9.18 3.09
N LEU A 8 -7.84 -8.76 1.86
CA LEU A 8 -6.92 -7.65 1.62
C LEU A 8 -7.47 -6.35 2.18
N ARG A 9 -8.74 -6.06 1.89
CA ARG A 9 -9.40 -4.86 2.41
C ARG A 9 -9.46 -4.84 3.93
N ASP A 10 -9.84 -5.97 4.53
CA ASP A 10 -10.01 -6.01 5.99
C ASP A 10 -8.68 -5.86 6.70
N ASN A 11 -7.63 -6.49 6.20
CA ASN A 11 -6.30 -6.34 6.78
C ASN A 11 -5.74 -4.94 6.55
N PHE A 12 -6.00 -4.35 5.38
CA PHE A 12 -5.62 -2.96 5.13
C PHE A 12 -6.25 -2.02 6.16
N ARG A 13 -7.54 -2.16 6.40
CA ARG A 13 -8.26 -1.30 7.34
C ARG A 13 -7.74 -1.49 8.76
N GLN A 14 -7.45 -2.71 9.14
CA GLN A 14 -6.88 -3.00 10.45
C GLN A 14 -5.52 -2.33 10.63
N PHE A 15 -4.63 -2.48 9.66
CA PHE A 15 -3.31 -1.86 9.72
C PHE A 15 -3.37 -0.34 9.65
N ASN A 16 -4.28 0.19 8.83
CA ASN A 16 -4.46 1.62 8.72
C ASN A 16 -4.81 2.22 10.09
N LYS A 17 -5.72 1.59 10.79
CA LYS A 17 -6.10 2.01 12.13
C LYS A 17 -4.95 1.83 13.12
N GLN A 18 -4.24 0.71 13.04
CA GLN A 18 -3.25 0.33 14.03
C GLN A 18 -1.95 1.13 13.89
N TYR A 19 -1.49 1.35 12.66
CA TYR A 19 -0.17 1.92 12.41
C TYR A 19 -0.17 3.29 11.75
N PHE A 20 -1.27 3.68 11.13
CA PHE A 20 -1.32 4.91 10.32
C PHE A 20 -2.41 5.88 10.80
N GLY A 21 -3.05 5.60 11.91
CA GLY A 21 -4.07 6.49 12.48
C GLY A 21 -5.28 6.70 11.59
N ASP A 22 -5.62 5.72 10.76
CA ASP A 22 -6.70 5.78 9.78
C ASP A 22 -6.51 6.88 8.74
N LYS A 23 -5.28 7.33 8.53
CA LYS A 23 -5.01 8.47 7.65
C LYS A 23 -4.76 8.10 6.21
N LEU A 24 -4.51 6.83 5.91
CA LEU A 24 -4.24 6.44 4.53
C LEU A 24 -5.52 6.41 3.72
N PRO A 25 -5.51 6.92 2.47
CA PRO A 25 -6.64 6.74 1.57
C PRO A 25 -6.73 5.27 1.22
N GLU A 26 -7.94 4.73 1.18
CA GLU A 26 -8.12 3.34 0.81
C GLU A 26 -7.92 3.20 -0.70
N PRO A 27 -6.94 2.40 -1.15
CA PRO A 27 -6.66 2.25 -2.57
C PRO A 27 -7.64 1.28 -3.21
N ARG A 28 -7.55 1.16 -4.53
CA ARG A 28 -8.16 0.03 -5.22
C ARG A 28 -7.30 -1.20 -4.93
N PHE A 29 -7.94 -2.32 -4.70
CA PHE A 29 -7.22 -3.57 -4.40
C PHE A 29 -7.26 -4.48 -5.61
N PHE A 30 -6.12 -5.10 -5.89
CA PHE A 30 -6.00 -6.05 -6.99
C PHE A 30 -5.19 -7.25 -6.54
N ILE A 31 -5.62 -8.43 -6.92
CA ILE A 31 -4.89 -9.66 -6.63
C ILE A 31 -4.45 -10.24 -7.97
N GLY A 32 -3.12 -10.29 -8.15
CA GLY A 32 -2.51 -10.77 -9.37
C GLY A 32 -1.78 -12.09 -9.17
N ARG A 33 -1.00 -12.45 -10.15
CA ARG A 33 -0.21 -13.68 -10.13
C ARG A 33 1.21 -13.43 -10.64
N SER A 34 1.78 -12.32 -10.26
CA SER A 34 3.13 -11.97 -10.65
C SER A 34 4.15 -12.90 -10.01
N ARG A 35 5.14 -13.32 -10.79
CA ARG A 35 6.26 -14.11 -10.29
C ARG A 35 7.38 -13.25 -9.76
N SER A 36 7.47 -12.01 -10.23
CA SER A 36 8.60 -11.13 -9.92
C SER A 36 8.31 -10.16 -8.79
N GLN A 37 7.03 -9.89 -8.50
CA GLN A 37 6.64 -8.95 -7.47
C GLN A 37 5.58 -9.57 -6.58
N LEU A 38 5.88 -9.66 -5.29
CA LEU A 38 4.91 -10.15 -4.30
C LEU A 38 3.81 -9.12 -4.05
N GLY A 39 4.14 -7.85 -4.17
CA GLY A 39 3.19 -6.76 -4.06
C GLY A 39 3.67 -5.57 -4.85
N SER A 40 2.77 -4.64 -5.14
CA SER A 40 3.11 -3.40 -5.81
C SER A 40 2.08 -2.32 -5.51
N LEU A 41 2.51 -1.09 -5.63
CA LEU A 41 1.63 0.07 -5.55
C LEU A 41 1.80 0.87 -6.82
N SER A 42 0.69 1.15 -7.50
CA SER A 42 0.70 1.99 -8.69
C SER A 42 -0.21 3.19 -8.48
N TYR A 43 0.10 4.28 -9.17
CA TYR A 43 -0.68 5.50 -9.09
C TYR A 43 -0.42 6.35 -10.32
N LYS A 44 -1.36 7.27 -10.61
CA LYS A 44 -1.18 8.21 -11.70
C LYS A 44 -0.34 9.38 -11.22
N ARG A 45 0.81 9.58 -11.86
CA ARG A 45 1.79 10.58 -11.42
C ARG A 45 1.19 11.99 -11.31
N GLY A 46 0.38 12.40 -12.25
CA GLY A 46 -0.22 13.73 -12.23
C GLY A 46 -1.12 14.00 -11.05
N LEU A 47 -1.73 12.94 -10.49
CA LEU A 47 -2.61 13.07 -9.35
C LEU A 47 -1.85 13.28 -8.04
N ILE A 48 -0.61 12.80 -7.97
CA ILE A 48 0.19 12.91 -6.75
C ILE A 48 0.59 14.35 -6.48
N LEU A 49 0.75 15.15 -7.53
CA LEU A 49 1.16 16.52 -7.40
C LEU A 49 0.06 17.45 -6.92
N GLY A 50 -1.20 17.00 -6.97
CA GLY A 50 -2.33 17.81 -6.54
C GLY A 50 -2.52 17.72 -5.04
N ARG A 51 -2.38 18.84 -4.35
CA ARG A 51 -2.59 18.85 -2.91
C ARG A 51 -4.02 18.57 -2.52
N GLN A 52 -4.95 18.87 -3.40
CA GLN A 52 -6.36 18.59 -3.19
C GLN A 52 -6.69 17.11 -3.32
N LEU A 53 -5.73 16.29 -3.71
CA LEU A 53 -5.95 14.87 -3.92
C LEU A 53 -6.61 14.21 -2.71
N PHE A 54 -6.21 14.61 -1.52
CA PHE A 54 -6.71 14.01 -0.29
C PHE A 54 -7.83 14.80 0.37
N SER A 55 -8.29 15.86 -0.27
CA SER A 55 -9.42 16.61 0.23
C SER A 55 -10.76 16.12 -0.34
N ARG A 56 -10.71 15.17 -1.26
CA ARG A 56 -11.90 14.65 -1.93
C ARG A 56 -11.93 13.13 -1.85
N GLY A 57 -13.13 12.58 -1.77
CA GLY A 57 -13.31 11.15 -1.63
C GLY A 57 -12.77 10.32 -2.78
N ASN A 58 -12.64 10.91 -3.97
CA ASN A 58 -12.15 10.17 -5.12
C ASN A 58 -10.63 9.98 -5.14
N SER A 59 -9.92 10.54 -4.16
CA SER A 59 -8.47 10.35 -4.09
C SER A 59 -8.10 8.88 -3.93
N ALA A 60 -8.96 8.07 -3.32
CA ALA A 60 -8.70 6.65 -3.14
C ALA A 60 -8.47 5.92 -4.46
N ASN A 61 -9.10 6.38 -5.55
CA ASN A 61 -8.96 5.75 -6.85
C ASN A 61 -7.66 6.10 -7.56
N ALA A 62 -6.85 7.01 -6.99
CA ALA A 62 -5.56 7.36 -7.56
C ALA A 62 -4.53 6.25 -7.36
N PHE A 63 -4.73 5.39 -6.37
CA PHE A 63 -3.78 4.34 -6.01
C PHE A 63 -4.39 2.97 -6.24
N THR A 64 -3.55 2.04 -6.70
CA THR A 64 -3.91 0.62 -6.80
C THR A 64 -2.86 -0.18 -6.05
N LEU A 65 -3.31 -0.95 -5.06
CA LEU A 65 -2.45 -1.82 -4.27
C LEU A 65 -2.69 -3.25 -4.72
N SER A 66 -1.64 -3.90 -5.19
CA SER A 66 -1.70 -5.25 -5.74
C SER A 66 -0.89 -6.20 -4.88
N ILE A 67 -1.43 -7.40 -4.65
CA ILE A 67 -0.73 -8.49 -3.97
C ILE A 67 -0.81 -9.71 -4.89
N SER A 68 0.29 -10.46 -4.98
CA SER A 68 0.34 -11.64 -5.82
C SER A 68 0.00 -12.89 -5.04
N ASN A 69 -0.86 -13.74 -5.62
CA ASN A 69 -1.16 -15.08 -5.11
C ASN A 69 -0.35 -16.17 -5.79
N PHE A 70 0.66 -15.80 -6.60
CA PHE A 70 1.43 -16.81 -7.33
C PHE A 70 2.15 -17.78 -6.40
N TYR A 71 2.80 -17.24 -5.36
CA TYR A 71 3.52 -18.08 -4.40
C TYR A 71 2.62 -18.42 -3.22
N ASP A 72 2.76 -19.66 -2.73
CA ASP A 72 2.08 -20.07 -1.52
C ASP A 72 2.79 -19.46 -0.32
N GLN A 73 2.11 -18.60 0.38
CA GLN A 73 2.66 -17.90 1.53
C GLN A 73 1.77 -18.07 2.74
N THR A 74 2.34 -17.90 3.93
CA THR A 74 1.57 -17.88 5.16
C THR A 74 0.83 -16.56 5.30
N GLU A 75 -0.16 -16.51 6.18
CA GLU A 75 -0.87 -15.25 6.46
C GLU A 75 0.09 -14.18 6.95
N TYR A 76 1.04 -14.56 7.80
CA TYR A 76 2.06 -13.63 8.28
C TYR A 76 2.86 -13.03 7.14
N GLN A 77 3.26 -13.84 6.17
CA GLN A 77 4.00 -13.35 5.01
C GLN A 77 3.15 -12.41 4.15
N PHE A 78 1.89 -12.75 3.90
CA PHE A 78 1.00 -11.86 3.17
C PHE A 78 0.77 -10.54 3.89
N ARG A 79 0.64 -10.57 5.21
CA ARG A 79 0.47 -9.35 6.00
C ARG A 79 1.71 -8.47 5.92
N ASN A 80 2.90 -9.06 5.91
CA ASN A 80 4.14 -8.29 5.75
C ASN A 80 4.23 -7.66 4.37
N VAL A 81 3.84 -8.35 3.32
CA VAL A 81 3.81 -7.78 1.97
C VAL A 81 2.82 -6.60 1.92
N LEU A 82 1.64 -6.78 2.47
CA LEU A 82 0.65 -5.71 2.53
C LEU A 82 1.19 -4.49 3.28
N LEU A 83 1.77 -4.69 4.44
CA LEU A 83 2.30 -3.60 5.24
C LEU A 83 3.41 -2.86 4.49
N HIS A 84 4.26 -3.58 3.78
CA HIS A 84 5.31 -3.01 2.94
C HIS A 84 4.69 -2.06 1.90
N GLU A 85 3.64 -2.50 1.21
CA GLU A 85 2.98 -1.66 0.21
C GLU A 85 2.25 -0.47 0.85
N MET A 86 1.72 -0.65 2.05
CA MET A 86 1.07 0.44 2.77
C MET A 86 2.06 1.54 3.16
N ILE A 87 3.30 1.17 3.45
CA ILE A 87 4.35 2.18 3.71
C ILE A 87 4.63 2.98 2.45
N HIS A 88 4.72 2.31 1.29
CA HIS A 88 4.86 3.02 0.02
C HIS A 88 3.67 3.97 -0.22
N LEU A 89 2.46 3.50 0.08
CA LEU A 89 1.26 4.33 -0.04
C LEU A 89 1.34 5.55 0.88
N SER A 90 1.78 5.36 2.11
CA SER A 90 1.93 6.44 3.07
C SER A 90 2.88 7.51 2.56
N ILE A 91 4.00 7.11 2.01
CA ILE A 91 4.99 8.04 1.46
C ILE A 91 4.42 8.76 0.24
N ALA A 92 3.81 8.03 -0.67
CA ALA A 92 3.23 8.63 -1.87
C ALA A 92 2.09 9.58 -1.52
N ALA A 93 1.24 9.21 -0.57
CA ALA A 93 0.09 10.01 -0.17
C ALA A 93 0.49 11.29 0.55
N SER A 94 1.60 11.26 1.29
CA SER A 94 2.07 12.43 2.03
C SER A 94 2.81 13.43 1.13
N GLY A 95 3.14 13.04 -0.10
CA GLY A 95 3.93 13.89 -0.99
C GLY A 95 5.41 13.95 -0.64
N VAL A 96 5.85 13.15 0.32
CA VAL A 96 7.27 13.07 0.68
C VAL A 96 8.00 12.32 -0.43
N LYS A 97 9.12 12.88 -0.89
CA LYS A 97 9.95 12.24 -1.90
C LYS A 97 11.00 11.37 -1.24
N ASP A 98 11.15 10.18 -1.76
CA ASP A 98 12.25 9.31 -1.42
C ASP A 98 13.14 9.17 -2.65
N SER A 99 14.45 9.07 -2.44
CA SER A 99 15.40 8.99 -3.55
C SER A 99 15.33 7.66 -4.29
N SER A 100 14.74 6.65 -3.67
CA SER A 100 14.57 5.33 -4.26
C SER A 100 13.33 4.67 -3.64
N PRO A 101 12.84 3.56 -4.21
CA PRO A 101 11.67 2.86 -3.66
C PRO A 101 11.84 2.43 -2.21
N HIS A 102 13.07 2.22 -1.74
CA HIS A 102 13.35 1.84 -0.35
C HIS A 102 14.38 2.78 0.25
N GLY A 103 14.13 4.09 0.12
CA GLY A 103 15.05 5.11 0.62
C GLY A 103 14.97 5.30 2.12
N VAL A 104 15.59 6.38 2.58
CA VAL A 104 15.72 6.66 4.02
C VAL A 104 14.36 6.77 4.71
N VAL A 105 13.40 7.45 4.07
CA VAL A 105 12.06 7.62 4.65
C VAL A 105 11.38 6.28 4.82
N PHE A 106 11.40 5.45 3.77
CA PHE A 106 10.78 4.12 3.82
C PHE A 106 11.40 3.26 4.92
N ARG A 107 12.74 3.20 4.96
CA ARG A 107 13.44 2.37 5.95
C ARG A 107 13.17 2.84 7.39
N GLY A 108 13.07 4.15 7.57
CA GLY A 108 12.73 4.70 8.87
C GLY A 108 11.35 4.30 9.33
N MET A 109 10.37 4.30 8.43
CA MET A 109 9.02 3.85 8.73
C MET A 109 8.97 2.36 9.04
N MET A 110 9.69 1.54 8.27
CA MET A 110 9.76 0.10 8.54
C MET A 110 10.33 -0.18 9.93
N ALA A 111 11.34 0.55 10.33
CA ALA A 111 11.97 0.35 11.63
C ALA A 111 11.05 0.69 12.80
N ARG A 112 10.05 1.55 12.58
CA ARG A 112 9.09 1.93 13.63
C ARG A 112 7.88 1.03 13.73
N LEU A 113 7.68 0.19 12.76
CA LEU A 113 6.61 -0.79 12.78
C LEU A 113 7.07 -2.09 13.39
#